data_b9b25ed553705ddffcf3e6fc49d10b10
#
_entry.id   b9b25ed553705ddffcf3e6fc49d10b10
#
_cell.length_a   1.000
_cell.length_b   1.000
_cell.length_c   1.000
_cell.angle_alpha   90.00
_cell.angle_beta   90.00
_cell.angle_gamma   90.00
#
_symmetry.space_group_name_H-M   'P 1'
#
loop_
_entity.id
_entity.type
_entity.pdbx_description
1 polymer ?
#
loop_
_entity_poly.entity_id
_entity_poly.type
_entity_poly.pdbx_seq_one_letter_code
_entity_poly.pdbx_strand_id
1 'polypeptide(L)'
;MRLKITLEYFTTPGEELFLNLSDGQSIAMEYVAGGRWEASLDAPDSASTLEYSFELRCDGRCVRREWGRHTASVIRLGSPTVETSVPELAEGAVASTGSATESLEIRDRWLDRPEDSPFWTKAFTDVIFKRKPASSKRIGNVTFSVPGARIHKDEVLAITGSGKMFDDWKKFVQLSPVSAPFWSVSLNVMEPFEYKFVVLDTKAKAPKVWESGPNHFFAEVPAKGSLLEIRDVVPEFEVKPWRGAGTAI
;
A
#
# COMPACT_ATOMS: atom_id res chain seq x y z
N MET A 1 7.18 -19.35 5.88
CA MET A 1 6.65 -18.06 6.32
C MET A 1 5.15 -18.07 6.12
N ARG A 2 4.38 -17.61 7.10
CA ARG A 2 2.92 -17.54 7.00
C ARG A 2 2.51 -16.21 6.34
N LEU A 3 1.68 -16.26 5.31
CA LEU A 3 1.09 -15.10 4.66
C LEU A 3 -0.39 -15.02 5.05
N LYS A 4 -0.81 -13.87 5.56
CA LYS A 4 -2.20 -13.56 5.88
C LYS A 4 -2.65 -12.40 5.00
N ILE A 5 -3.75 -12.58 4.29
CA ILE A 5 -4.36 -11.55 3.45
C ILE A 5 -5.69 -11.17 4.04
N THR A 6 -5.91 -9.89 4.28
CA THR A 6 -7.15 -9.34 4.82
C THR A 6 -7.76 -8.37 3.83
N LEU A 7 -9.10 -8.38 3.77
CA LEU A 7 -9.89 -7.50 2.92
C LEU A 7 -11.06 -6.96 3.73
N GLU A 8 -11.28 -5.65 3.67
CA GLU A 8 -12.51 -5.04 4.18
C GLU A 8 -13.55 -5.00 3.06
N TYR A 9 -14.63 -5.77 3.23
CA TYR A 9 -15.71 -5.85 2.25
C TYR A 9 -17.03 -6.24 2.93
N PHE A 10 -18.07 -5.43 2.70
CA PHE A 10 -19.39 -5.69 3.28
C PHE A 10 -20.18 -6.62 2.39
N THR A 11 -20.52 -7.79 2.91
CA THR A 11 -21.31 -8.82 2.24
C THR A 11 -22.73 -8.88 2.78
N THR A 12 -23.63 -9.45 2.00
CA THR A 12 -24.99 -9.80 2.43
C THR A 12 -25.05 -11.27 2.87
N PRO A 13 -26.08 -11.69 3.65
CA PRO A 13 -26.23 -13.08 4.05
C PRO A 13 -26.23 -14.05 2.85
N GLY A 14 -25.43 -15.11 2.92
CA GLY A 14 -25.25 -16.09 1.86
C GLY A 14 -24.12 -15.77 0.88
N GLU A 15 -23.50 -14.61 1.01
CA GLU A 15 -22.30 -14.25 0.24
C GLU A 15 -21.04 -14.64 0.99
N GLU A 16 -20.06 -15.16 0.26
CA GLU A 16 -18.75 -15.60 0.74
C GLU A 16 -17.66 -15.02 -0.14
N LEU A 17 -16.54 -14.63 0.47
CA LEU A 17 -15.36 -14.16 -0.25
C LEU A 17 -14.32 -15.27 -0.45
N PHE A 18 -13.72 -15.28 -1.61
CA PHE A 18 -12.68 -16.21 -2.00
C PHE A 18 -11.43 -15.44 -2.47
N LEU A 19 -10.29 -15.96 -2.06
CA LEU A 19 -8.98 -15.58 -2.56
C LEU A 19 -8.58 -16.58 -3.65
N ASN A 20 -8.45 -16.11 -4.89
CA ASN A 20 -8.04 -16.93 -6.03
C ASN A 20 -6.57 -16.68 -6.36
N LEU A 21 -5.75 -17.71 -6.33
CA LEU A 21 -4.34 -17.65 -6.67
C LEU A 21 -4.12 -17.86 -8.18
N SER A 22 -3.00 -17.39 -8.70
CA SER A 22 -2.64 -17.55 -10.12
C SER A 22 -2.41 -18.99 -10.56
N ASP A 23 -2.13 -19.90 -9.64
CA ASP A 23 -1.98 -21.34 -9.88
C ASP A 23 -3.32 -22.08 -10.01
N GLY A 24 -4.44 -21.36 -9.84
CA GLY A 24 -5.81 -21.91 -9.91
C GLY A 24 -6.38 -22.33 -8.58
N GLN A 25 -5.63 -22.24 -7.48
CA GLN A 25 -6.16 -22.51 -6.15
C GLN A 25 -7.14 -21.41 -5.72
N SER A 26 -8.27 -21.81 -5.12
CA SER A 26 -9.30 -20.93 -4.57
C SER A 26 -9.46 -21.20 -3.08
N ILE A 27 -9.24 -20.19 -2.25
CA ILE A 27 -9.25 -20.29 -0.79
C ILE A 27 -10.44 -19.48 -0.29
N ALA A 28 -11.36 -20.13 0.46
CA ALA A 28 -12.43 -19.42 1.14
C ALA A 28 -11.85 -18.51 2.23
N MET A 29 -12.30 -17.27 2.27
CA MET A 29 -11.90 -16.32 3.32
C MET A 29 -12.83 -16.48 4.53
N GLU A 30 -12.29 -16.27 5.71
CA GLU A 30 -13.04 -16.30 6.96
C GLU A 30 -13.49 -14.88 7.33
N TYR A 31 -14.76 -14.74 7.67
CA TYR A 31 -15.29 -13.48 8.20
C TYR A 31 -14.91 -13.33 9.67
N VAL A 32 -14.29 -12.19 10.01
CA VAL A 32 -13.85 -11.93 11.39
C VAL A 32 -14.85 -11.03 12.13
N ALA A 33 -14.97 -9.79 11.70
CA ALA A 33 -15.89 -8.78 12.25
C ALA A 33 -15.85 -7.49 11.42
N GLY A 34 -16.92 -6.68 11.48
CA GLY A 34 -16.91 -5.33 10.92
C GLY A 34 -16.67 -5.25 9.41
N GLY A 35 -17.00 -6.29 8.65
CA GLY A 35 -16.72 -6.35 7.22
C GLY A 35 -15.32 -6.88 6.87
N ARG A 36 -14.52 -7.29 7.86
CA ARG A 36 -13.17 -7.82 7.61
C ARG A 36 -13.19 -9.33 7.35
N TRP A 37 -12.55 -9.70 6.26
CA TRP A 37 -12.34 -11.07 5.82
C TRP A 37 -10.86 -11.41 5.80
N GLU A 38 -10.51 -12.64 6.13
CA GLU A 38 -9.14 -13.09 6.24
C GLU A 38 -8.90 -14.43 5.53
N ALA A 39 -7.78 -14.55 4.85
CA ALA A 39 -7.26 -15.81 4.35
C ALA A 39 -5.80 -15.98 4.80
N SER A 40 -5.44 -17.19 5.20
CA SER A 40 -4.06 -17.54 5.59
C SER A 40 -3.54 -18.66 4.71
N LEU A 41 -2.32 -18.52 4.22
CA LEU A 41 -1.64 -19.51 3.41
C LEU A 41 -0.16 -19.57 3.74
N ASP A 42 0.47 -20.69 3.44
CA ASP A 42 1.91 -20.80 3.55
C ASP A 42 2.56 -20.19 2.31
N ALA A 43 3.43 -19.23 2.54
CA ALA A 43 4.18 -18.62 1.47
C ALA A 43 5.22 -19.61 0.92
N PRO A 44 5.41 -19.66 -0.41
CA PRO A 44 6.40 -20.54 -1.02
C PRO A 44 7.80 -20.30 -0.45
N ASP A 45 8.61 -21.35 -0.39
CA ASP A 45 9.93 -21.32 0.25
C ASP A 45 10.99 -20.51 -0.51
N SER A 46 10.77 -20.25 -1.78
CA SER A 46 11.62 -19.39 -2.62
C SER A 46 11.10 -17.95 -2.63
N ALA A 47 12.00 -16.98 -2.77
CA ALA A 47 11.61 -15.58 -3.05
C ALA A 47 10.75 -15.56 -4.32
N SER A 48 9.45 -15.49 -4.14
CA SER A 48 8.48 -15.57 -5.22
C SER A 48 7.44 -14.47 -5.07
N THR A 49 6.91 -14.07 -6.21
CA THR A 49 5.77 -13.17 -6.27
C THR A 49 4.52 -14.03 -6.34
N LEU A 50 3.64 -13.88 -5.36
CA LEU A 50 2.32 -14.48 -5.37
C LEU A 50 1.35 -13.50 -6.04
N GLU A 51 0.65 -13.98 -7.09
CA GLU A 51 -0.44 -13.22 -7.70
C GLU A 51 -1.77 -13.78 -7.23
N TYR A 52 -2.71 -12.89 -6.88
CA TYR A 52 -4.04 -13.26 -6.42
C TYR A 52 -5.11 -12.23 -6.80
N SER A 53 -6.37 -12.61 -6.68
CA SER A 53 -7.54 -11.75 -6.87
C SER A 53 -8.66 -12.19 -5.95
N PHE A 54 -9.64 -11.30 -5.71
CA PHE A 54 -10.80 -11.61 -4.89
C PHE A 54 -12.02 -11.94 -5.76
N GLU A 55 -12.88 -12.82 -5.23
CA GLU A 55 -14.14 -13.23 -5.86
C GLU A 55 -15.23 -13.33 -4.80
N LEU A 56 -16.39 -12.74 -5.09
CA LEU A 56 -17.60 -12.88 -4.28
C LEU A 56 -18.47 -13.99 -4.85
N ARG A 57 -18.87 -14.94 -4.02
CA ARG A 57 -19.78 -16.03 -4.37
C ARG A 57 -21.03 -16.00 -3.50
N CYS A 58 -22.14 -16.41 -4.09
CA CYS A 58 -23.38 -16.67 -3.39
C CYS A 58 -23.89 -18.06 -3.80
N ASP A 59 -24.17 -18.93 -2.83
CA ASP A 59 -24.56 -20.33 -3.07
C ASP A 59 -23.59 -21.07 -4.02
N GLY A 60 -22.29 -20.84 -3.85
CA GLY A 60 -21.22 -21.43 -4.67
C GLY A 60 -21.06 -20.87 -6.08
N ARG A 61 -21.88 -19.90 -6.47
CA ARG A 61 -21.82 -19.25 -7.79
C ARG A 61 -21.11 -17.90 -7.70
N CYS A 62 -20.19 -17.63 -8.64
CA CYS A 62 -19.54 -16.33 -8.75
C CYS A 62 -20.59 -15.24 -9.04
N VAL A 63 -20.73 -14.28 -8.13
CA VAL A 63 -21.61 -13.12 -8.26
C VAL A 63 -20.82 -11.91 -8.74
N ARG A 64 -19.61 -11.72 -8.23
CA ARG A 64 -18.74 -10.61 -8.58
C ARG A 64 -17.29 -11.06 -8.54
N ARG A 65 -16.52 -10.62 -9.52
CA ARG A 65 -15.08 -10.86 -9.58
C ARG A 65 -14.38 -9.51 -9.65
N GLU A 66 -13.29 -9.43 -8.93
CA GLU A 66 -12.41 -8.29 -9.00
C GLU A 66 -11.84 -8.11 -10.41
N TRP A 67 -11.67 -6.86 -10.81
CA TRP A 67 -11.16 -6.58 -12.16
C TRP A 67 -9.66 -6.85 -12.29
N GLY A 68 -8.88 -6.53 -11.25
CA GLY A 68 -7.44 -6.60 -11.28
C GLY A 68 -6.85 -7.86 -10.65
N ARG A 69 -5.55 -7.84 -10.50
CA ARG A 69 -4.78 -8.80 -9.72
C ARG A 69 -3.86 -8.06 -8.77
N HIS A 70 -3.72 -8.61 -7.59
CA HIS A 70 -2.76 -8.17 -6.61
C HIS A 70 -1.49 -8.99 -6.70
N THR A 71 -0.40 -8.42 -6.23
CA THR A 71 0.88 -9.11 -6.14
C THR A 71 1.44 -8.97 -4.72
N ALA A 72 1.83 -10.07 -4.11
CA ALA A 72 2.57 -10.10 -2.87
C ALA A 72 4.01 -10.56 -3.14
N SER A 73 4.96 -9.70 -2.87
CA SER A 73 6.38 -10.09 -2.94
C SER A 73 6.82 -10.68 -1.61
N VAL A 74 7.03 -11.98 -1.59
CA VAL A 74 7.53 -12.71 -0.44
C VAL A 74 9.06 -12.67 -0.46
N ILE A 75 9.64 -11.69 0.22
CA ILE A 75 11.09 -11.59 0.36
C ILE A 75 11.46 -12.08 1.75
N ARG A 76 12.22 -13.17 1.83
CA ARG A 76 12.85 -13.58 3.09
C ARG A 76 13.93 -12.56 3.45
N LEU A 77 13.72 -11.83 4.55
CA LEU A 77 14.77 -11.02 5.16
C LEU A 77 15.79 -11.95 5.81
N GLY A 78 16.80 -12.36 5.05
CA GLY A 78 17.83 -13.28 5.56
C GLY A 78 18.88 -13.66 4.54
N SER A 79 18.72 -13.31 3.27
CA SER A 79 19.76 -13.50 2.26
C SER A 79 20.55 -12.21 2.08
N PRO A 80 21.86 -12.20 2.34
CA PRO A 80 22.71 -11.05 2.02
C PRO A 80 22.94 -11.05 0.51
N THR A 81 22.23 -10.22 -0.23
CA THR A 81 22.69 -9.96 -1.60
C THR A 81 22.24 -8.60 -2.11
N VAL A 82 23.26 -7.92 -2.57
CA VAL A 82 23.37 -6.85 -3.55
C VAL A 82 23.26 -5.45 -2.96
N GLU A 83 24.44 -4.92 -2.76
CA GLU A 83 24.75 -3.49 -2.66
C GLU A 83 24.22 -2.77 -3.90
N THR A 84 23.37 -1.79 -3.67
CA THR A 84 23.22 -0.68 -4.59
C THR A 84 23.14 0.59 -3.77
N SER A 85 24.11 1.43 -3.96
CA SER A 85 24.33 2.73 -3.36
C SER A 85 23.07 3.58 -3.27
N VAL A 86 22.69 3.93 -2.06
CA VAL A 86 21.64 4.90 -1.75
C VAL A 86 22.34 6.17 -1.23
N PRO A 87 21.97 7.37 -1.68
CA PRO A 87 22.50 8.59 -1.09
C PRO A 87 22.04 8.70 0.36
N GLU A 88 23.01 8.94 1.19
CA GLU A 88 22.96 9.20 2.61
C GLU A 88 22.04 10.39 2.93
N LEU A 89 20.89 10.11 3.57
CA LEU A 89 20.09 11.08 4.34
C LEU A 89 18.96 10.37 5.09
N ALA A 90 19.31 9.61 6.13
CA ALA A 90 18.45 9.36 7.30
C ALA A 90 19.27 8.66 8.40
N GLU A 91 19.90 9.44 9.24
CA GLU A 91 20.35 8.94 10.55
C GLU A 91 19.12 8.53 11.36
N GLY A 92 19.05 7.26 11.74
CA GLY A 92 18.05 6.72 12.65
C GLY A 92 17.42 5.37 12.27
N ALA A 93 17.72 4.81 11.13
CA ALA A 93 17.23 3.48 10.78
C ALA A 93 18.16 2.40 11.39
N VAL A 94 17.81 1.88 12.55
CA VAL A 94 18.44 0.68 13.10
C VAL A 94 17.97 -0.48 12.20
N ALA A 95 18.85 -0.96 11.34
CA ALA A 95 18.67 -2.20 10.62
C ALA A 95 18.47 -3.31 11.65
N SER A 96 17.29 -3.91 11.71
CA SER A 96 17.07 -5.10 12.52
C SER A 96 17.81 -6.25 11.84
N THR A 97 18.99 -6.54 12.34
CA THR A 97 19.78 -7.67 11.92
C THR A 97 19.11 -8.97 12.37
N GLY A 98 18.70 -9.80 11.41
CA GLY A 98 18.79 -11.25 11.57
C GLY A 98 17.68 -11.98 12.31
N SER A 99 16.41 -11.52 12.30
CA SER A 99 15.30 -12.41 12.64
C SER A 99 14.61 -12.86 11.34
N ALA A 100 14.47 -14.16 11.15
CA ALA A 100 13.66 -14.67 10.05
C ALA A 100 12.25 -14.12 10.19
N THR A 101 11.71 -13.55 9.11
CA THR A 101 10.32 -13.07 9.09
C THR A 101 9.39 -14.27 9.25
N GLU A 102 8.62 -14.32 10.32
CA GLU A 102 7.73 -15.44 10.63
C GLU A 102 6.39 -15.31 9.90
N SER A 103 5.90 -14.08 9.77
CA SER A 103 4.63 -13.81 9.11
C SER A 103 4.61 -12.48 8.36
N LEU A 104 3.82 -12.42 7.29
CA LEU A 104 3.46 -11.20 6.58
C LEU A 104 1.94 -11.08 6.54
N GLU A 105 1.40 -9.99 7.06
CA GLU A 105 0.01 -9.62 6.89
C GLU A 105 -0.10 -8.53 5.81
N ILE A 106 -1.02 -8.72 4.86
CA ILE A 106 -1.35 -7.73 3.83
C ILE A 106 -2.80 -7.33 4.04
N ARG A 107 -3.04 -6.06 4.32
CA ARG A 107 -4.37 -5.45 4.29
C ARG A 107 -4.58 -4.86 2.92
N ASP A 108 -5.48 -5.47 2.18
CA ASP A 108 -5.76 -5.14 0.80
C ASP A 108 -7.18 -4.59 0.63
N ARG A 109 -7.46 -4.07 -0.53
CA ARG A 109 -8.75 -3.52 -0.89
C ARG A 109 -9.26 -4.18 -2.16
N TRP A 110 -10.58 -4.19 -2.34
CA TRP A 110 -11.20 -4.61 -3.58
C TRP A 110 -10.84 -3.63 -4.70
N LEU A 111 -10.36 -4.14 -5.84
CA LEU A 111 -10.08 -3.33 -7.03
C LEU A 111 -11.33 -3.30 -7.91
N ASP A 112 -11.94 -2.13 -7.99
CA ASP A 112 -13.06 -1.88 -8.88
C ASP A 112 -12.62 -1.76 -10.35
N ARG A 113 -13.54 -1.42 -11.23
CA ARG A 113 -13.32 -1.42 -12.68
C ARG A 113 -12.27 -0.39 -13.11
N PRO A 114 -11.60 -0.63 -14.26
CA PRO A 114 -10.66 0.33 -14.84
C PRO A 114 -11.30 1.66 -15.20
N GLU A 115 -12.61 1.65 -15.46
CA GLU A 115 -13.38 2.85 -15.79
C GLU A 115 -13.40 3.85 -14.64
N ASP A 116 -13.35 3.36 -13.39
CA ASP A 116 -13.31 4.19 -12.19
C ASP A 116 -11.90 4.76 -11.93
N SER A 117 -10.89 4.27 -12.64
CA SER A 117 -9.51 4.71 -12.51
C SER A 117 -8.79 4.76 -13.86
N PRO A 118 -8.92 5.84 -14.62
CA PRO A 118 -8.25 6.01 -15.92
C PRO A 118 -6.73 5.89 -15.83
N PHE A 119 -6.16 5.91 -14.63
CA PHE A 119 -4.73 5.80 -14.36
C PHE A 119 -4.17 4.37 -14.44
N TRP A 120 -5.02 3.35 -14.57
CA TRP A 120 -4.61 1.94 -14.65
C TRP A 120 -4.34 1.43 -16.06
N THR A 121 -4.57 2.24 -17.09
CA THR A 121 -4.27 1.82 -18.46
C THR A 121 -2.76 1.92 -18.72
N LYS A 122 -2.22 0.94 -19.48
CA LYS A 122 -0.80 0.95 -19.90
C LYS A 122 -0.40 2.27 -20.55
N ALA A 123 -1.27 2.92 -21.29
CA ALA A 123 -0.99 4.22 -21.88
C ALA A 123 -0.68 5.30 -20.82
N PHE A 124 -1.39 5.28 -19.70
CA PHE A 124 -1.12 6.21 -18.61
C PHE A 124 0.14 5.83 -17.84
N THR A 125 0.33 4.55 -17.52
CA THR A 125 1.49 4.09 -16.75
C THR A 125 2.79 4.23 -17.53
N ASP A 126 2.81 3.88 -18.81
CA ASP A 126 4.03 3.82 -19.60
C ASP A 126 4.39 5.17 -20.23
N VAL A 127 3.41 6.02 -20.53
CA VAL A 127 3.63 7.30 -21.25
C VAL A 127 3.62 8.49 -20.32
N ILE A 128 2.65 8.60 -19.43
CA ILE A 128 2.47 9.79 -18.58
C ILE A 128 3.30 9.70 -17.31
N PHE A 129 3.36 8.52 -16.68
CA PHE A 129 4.10 8.36 -15.42
C PHE A 129 5.56 7.96 -15.57
N LYS A 130 6.15 7.87 -16.71
CA LYS A 130 7.58 7.57 -17.04
C LYS A 130 8.60 7.56 -15.87
N ARG A 131 8.17 7.30 -14.66
CA ARG A 131 9.03 7.19 -13.48
C ARG A 131 9.58 5.77 -13.42
N LYS A 132 10.89 5.66 -13.34
CA LYS A 132 11.52 4.36 -13.09
C LYS A 132 11.02 3.87 -11.73
N PRO A 133 10.50 2.64 -11.64
CA PRO A 133 10.13 2.07 -10.36
C PRO A 133 11.36 2.05 -9.45
N ALA A 134 11.23 2.64 -8.27
CA ALA A 134 12.26 2.52 -7.25
C ALA A 134 12.08 1.15 -6.57
N SER A 135 13.16 0.41 -6.42
CA SER A 135 13.14 -0.80 -5.60
C SER A 135 12.89 -0.37 -4.16
N SER A 136 11.70 -0.68 -3.62
CA SER A 136 11.41 -0.44 -2.22
C SER A 136 12.10 -1.51 -1.39
N LYS A 137 13.19 -1.15 -0.70
CA LYS A 137 13.71 -2.01 0.37
C LYS A 137 12.73 -1.93 1.54
N ARG A 138 12.18 -3.05 1.98
CA ARG A 138 11.46 -3.11 3.26
C ARG A 138 12.46 -2.97 4.39
N ILE A 139 12.50 -1.79 5.00
CA ILE A 139 13.43 -1.47 6.10
C ILE A 139 12.71 -1.54 7.46
N GLY A 140 11.38 -1.49 7.47
CA GLY A 140 10.55 -1.45 8.66
C GLY A 140 9.56 -2.61 8.76
N ASN A 141 8.84 -2.65 9.88
CA ASN A 141 7.82 -3.66 10.17
C ASN A 141 6.45 -3.32 9.56
N VAL A 142 6.22 -2.06 9.16
CA VAL A 142 4.98 -1.61 8.49
C VAL A 142 5.32 -0.95 7.17
N THR A 143 4.63 -1.36 6.11
CA THR A 143 4.75 -0.77 4.77
C THR A 143 3.40 -0.22 4.34
N PHE A 144 3.35 1.05 3.97
CA PHE A 144 2.19 1.66 3.33
C PHE A 144 2.41 1.65 1.82
N SER A 145 1.43 1.14 1.08
CA SER A 145 1.40 1.13 -0.39
C SER A 145 0.13 1.83 -0.84
N VAL A 146 0.26 3.05 -1.30
CA VAL A 146 -0.89 3.94 -1.56
C VAL A 146 -0.91 4.42 -3.00
N PRO A 147 -2.09 4.57 -3.60
CA PRO A 147 -2.22 5.17 -4.91
C PRO A 147 -1.97 6.68 -4.83
N GLY A 148 -1.02 7.17 -5.60
CA GLY A 148 -0.67 8.59 -5.70
C GLY A 148 -1.19 9.19 -7.00
N ALA A 149 -2.50 9.37 -7.12
CA ALA A 149 -3.07 10.03 -8.28
C ALA A 149 -2.67 11.51 -8.33
N ARG A 150 -2.29 12.00 -9.49
CA ARG A 150 -2.02 13.42 -9.77
C ARG A 150 -0.83 14.05 -9.03
N ILE A 151 0.21 13.29 -8.76
CA ILE A 151 1.48 13.83 -8.28
C ILE A 151 2.28 14.33 -9.49
N HIS A 152 2.58 15.64 -9.52
CA HIS A 152 3.37 16.26 -10.59
C HIS A 152 4.85 15.89 -10.49
N LYS A 153 5.60 16.16 -11.58
CA LYS A 153 7.04 15.83 -11.66
C LYS A 153 7.90 16.50 -10.57
N ASP A 154 7.47 17.68 -10.10
CA ASP A 154 8.15 18.46 -9.06
C ASP A 154 7.54 18.21 -7.67
N GLU A 155 6.77 17.14 -7.51
CA GLU A 155 6.07 16.77 -6.28
C GLU A 155 6.41 15.34 -5.88
N VAL A 156 6.29 15.06 -4.59
CA VAL A 156 6.44 13.73 -4.02
C VAL A 156 5.38 13.51 -2.94
N LEU A 157 4.86 12.29 -2.87
CA LEU A 157 3.98 11.90 -1.79
C LEU A 157 4.81 11.61 -0.54
N ALA A 158 4.34 12.07 0.60
CA ALA A 158 4.96 11.84 1.90
C ALA A 158 3.91 11.48 2.95
N ILE A 159 4.35 10.87 4.03
CA ILE A 159 3.56 10.61 5.23
C ILE A 159 4.15 11.40 6.40
N THR A 160 3.29 11.92 7.25
CA THR A 160 3.64 12.55 8.52
C THR A 160 2.62 12.18 9.59
N GLY A 161 2.90 12.41 10.86
CA GLY A 161 1.99 12.01 11.91
C GLY A 161 2.41 12.46 13.29
N SER A 162 1.71 11.95 14.29
CA SER A 162 2.02 12.16 15.70
C SER A 162 3.21 11.30 16.15
N GLY A 163 3.73 11.64 17.31
CA GLY A 163 4.78 10.87 17.98
C GLY A 163 6.20 11.14 17.47
N LYS A 164 7.16 10.47 18.12
CA LYS A 164 8.58 10.70 17.92
C LYS A 164 9.09 10.43 16.51
N MET A 165 8.48 9.48 15.80
CA MET A 165 8.86 9.11 14.43
C MET A 165 8.74 10.30 13.47
N PHE A 166 7.72 11.13 13.67
CA PHE A 166 7.40 12.27 12.82
C PHE A 166 7.66 13.62 13.49
N ASP A 167 8.32 13.62 14.67
CA ASP A 167 8.54 14.84 15.47
C ASP A 167 7.26 15.67 15.62
N ASP A 168 6.16 14.98 15.95
CA ASP A 168 4.82 15.55 16.11
C ASP A 168 4.44 16.46 14.92
N TRP A 169 4.26 15.85 13.75
CA TRP A 169 3.85 16.48 12.48
C TRP A 169 4.88 17.39 11.80
N LYS A 170 6.12 17.46 12.29
CA LYS A 170 7.16 18.32 11.71
C LYS A 170 8.04 17.60 10.69
N LYS A 171 8.15 16.28 10.81
CA LYS A 171 8.97 15.46 9.92
C LYS A 171 8.09 14.75 8.88
N PHE A 172 8.48 14.87 7.61
CA PHE A 172 7.82 14.24 6.47
C PHE A 172 8.70 13.12 5.94
N VAL A 173 8.16 11.90 5.88
CA VAL A 173 8.85 10.75 5.28
C VAL A 173 8.33 10.55 3.87
N GLN A 174 9.21 10.70 2.88
CA GLN A 174 8.84 10.58 1.47
C GLN A 174 8.55 9.14 1.09
N LEU A 175 7.51 8.94 0.29
CA LEU A 175 7.20 7.67 -0.33
C LEU A 175 7.97 7.53 -1.65
N SER A 176 8.34 6.30 -1.98
CA SER A 176 8.98 5.97 -3.24
C SER A 176 7.95 5.47 -4.26
N PRO A 177 8.00 5.89 -5.54
CA PRO A 177 7.15 5.32 -6.57
C PRO A 177 7.62 3.90 -6.86
N VAL A 178 6.76 2.91 -6.62
CA VAL A 178 7.08 1.47 -6.83
C VAL A 178 6.66 1.05 -8.23
N SER A 179 5.40 1.23 -8.54
CA SER A 179 4.82 1.07 -9.87
C SER A 179 3.64 2.03 -9.98
N ALA A 180 3.59 2.80 -11.05
CA ALA A 180 2.48 3.75 -11.19
C ALA A 180 1.13 3.01 -11.15
N PRO A 181 0.14 3.52 -10.42
CA PRO A 181 0.14 4.77 -9.67
C PRO A 181 0.59 4.66 -8.20
N PHE A 182 1.18 3.55 -7.78
CA PHE A 182 1.49 3.28 -6.37
C PHE A 182 2.79 3.90 -5.89
N TRP A 183 2.70 4.39 -4.66
CA TRP A 183 3.81 4.88 -3.86
C TRP A 183 3.91 4.04 -2.59
N SER A 184 5.13 3.79 -2.12
CA SER A 184 5.35 2.97 -0.95
C SER A 184 6.35 3.59 0.01
N VAL A 185 6.13 3.38 1.30
CA VAL A 185 7.06 3.70 2.37
C VAL A 185 7.06 2.58 3.39
N SER A 186 8.23 2.22 3.89
CA SER A 186 8.37 1.25 4.98
C SER A 186 8.85 1.96 6.24
N LEU A 187 8.14 1.78 7.34
CA LEU A 187 8.36 2.44 8.63
C LEU A 187 8.65 1.41 9.71
N ASN A 188 9.49 1.77 10.67
CA ASN A 188 9.69 0.98 11.88
C ASN A 188 8.76 1.51 12.97
N VAL A 189 7.56 0.94 13.06
CA VAL A 189 6.50 1.38 13.97
C VAL A 189 6.61 0.61 15.27
N MET A 190 6.71 1.35 16.38
CA MET A 190 6.85 0.80 17.73
C MET A 190 5.66 1.14 18.64
N GLU A 191 4.83 2.09 18.23
CA GLU A 191 3.67 2.58 18.99
C GLU A 191 2.56 3.02 18.06
N PRO A 192 1.29 3.02 18.49
CA PRO A 192 0.18 3.59 17.73
C PRO A 192 0.40 5.06 17.44
N PHE A 193 -0.08 5.55 16.28
CA PHE A 193 0.08 6.95 15.89
C PHE A 193 -1.05 7.40 14.95
N GLU A 194 -1.29 8.71 14.95
CA GLU A 194 -2.11 9.35 13.92
C GLU A 194 -1.25 9.77 12.73
N TYR A 195 -1.78 9.70 11.52
CA TYR A 195 -1.02 10.09 10.33
C TYR A 195 -1.90 10.70 9.25
N LYS A 196 -1.25 11.40 8.34
CA LYS A 196 -1.82 11.90 7.06
C LYS A 196 -0.79 11.77 5.95
N PHE A 197 -1.32 11.68 4.73
CA PHE A 197 -0.50 11.85 3.54
C PHE A 197 -0.44 13.31 3.14
N VAL A 198 0.68 13.69 2.54
CA VAL A 198 0.98 15.08 2.17
C VAL A 198 1.71 15.07 0.84
N VAL A 199 1.33 15.97 -0.05
CA VAL A 199 2.11 16.25 -1.27
C VAL A 199 3.13 17.33 -0.95
N LEU A 200 4.41 16.99 -1.09
CA LEU A 200 5.52 17.93 -0.90
C LEU A 200 5.99 18.48 -2.24
N ASP A 201 6.36 19.75 -2.24
CA ASP A 201 7.17 20.33 -3.31
C ASP A 201 8.63 19.88 -3.15
N THR A 202 9.19 19.25 -4.18
CA THR A 202 10.56 18.69 -4.12
C THR A 202 11.65 19.77 -4.06
N LYS A 203 11.39 20.97 -4.56
CA LYS A 203 12.32 22.10 -4.55
C LYS A 203 12.27 22.86 -3.23
N ALA A 204 11.05 23.19 -2.79
CA ALA A 204 10.84 23.93 -1.54
C ALA A 204 10.99 23.04 -0.30
N LYS A 205 10.94 21.70 -0.45
CA LYS A 205 10.88 20.71 0.65
C LYS A 205 9.80 21.04 1.69
N ALA A 206 8.70 21.60 1.22
CA ALA A 206 7.60 22.07 2.04
C ALA A 206 6.28 21.42 1.64
N PRO A 207 5.33 21.26 2.58
CA PRO A 207 4.02 20.74 2.27
C PRO A 207 3.25 21.68 1.35
N LYS A 208 2.72 21.13 0.26
CA LYS A 208 1.93 21.85 -0.74
C LYS A 208 0.44 21.58 -0.60
N VAL A 209 0.09 20.30 -0.40
CA VAL A 209 -1.29 19.87 -0.22
C VAL A 209 -1.33 18.82 0.88
N TRP A 210 -2.22 19.02 1.84
CA TRP A 210 -2.52 18.05 2.88
C TRP A 210 -3.71 17.20 2.45
N GLU A 211 -3.71 15.96 2.84
CA GLU A 211 -4.85 15.07 2.72
C GLU A 211 -6.08 15.66 3.42
N SER A 212 -7.24 15.54 2.77
CA SER A 212 -8.54 16.00 3.28
C SER A 212 -9.06 15.06 4.38
N GLY A 213 -10.09 15.52 5.10
CA GLY A 213 -10.76 14.69 6.10
C GLY A 213 -10.02 14.57 7.43
N PRO A 214 -10.41 13.63 8.30
CA PRO A 214 -9.77 13.38 9.58
C PRO A 214 -8.39 12.77 9.44
N ASN A 215 -7.62 12.73 10.54
CA ASN A 215 -6.39 11.96 10.58
C ASN A 215 -6.71 10.46 10.54
N HIS A 216 -5.88 9.71 9.83
CA HIS A 216 -5.87 8.25 9.97
C HIS A 216 -5.28 7.87 11.32
N PHE A 217 -5.72 6.75 11.84
CA PHE A 217 -5.19 6.20 13.08
C PHE A 217 -4.65 4.79 12.86
N PHE A 218 -3.38 4.61 13.18
CA PHE A 218 -2.73 3.30 13.16
C PHE A 218 -2.68 2.75 14.59
N ALA A 219 -3.48 1.72 14.86
CA ALA A 219 -3.66 1.18 16.21
C ALA A 219 -2.81 -0.06 16.49
N GLU A 220 -2.57 -0.89 15.48
CA GLU A 220 -2.02 -2.24 15.66
C GLU A 220 -0.54 -2.28 15.30
N VAL A 221 0.31 -2.34 16.31
CA VAL A 221 1.76 -2.54 16.12
C VAL A 221 2.04 -4.02 15.86
N PRO A 222 2.68 -4.39 14.74
CA PRO A 222 3.01 -5.78 14.45
C PRO A 222 3.89 -6.41 15.53
N ALA A 223 3.63 -7.69 15.85
CA ALA A 223 4.48 -8.45 16.75
C ALA A 223 5.92 -8.55 16.21
N LYS A 224 6.88 -8.81 17.10
CA LYS A 224 8.28 -9.01 16.70
C LYS A 224 8.40 -10.15 15.68
N GLY A 225 9.07 -9.92 14.58
CA GLY A 225 9.21 -10.89 13.48
C GLY A 225 8.04 -10.90 12.49
N SER A 226 7.00 -10.09 12.71
CA SER A 226 5.89 -9.94 11.79
C SER A 226 6.03 -8.66 10.96
N LEU A 227 5.59 -8.73 9.72
CA LEU A 227 5.48 -7.59 8.81
C LEU A 227 4.02 -7.31 8.49
N LEU A 228 3.68 -6.03 8.36
CA LEU A 228 2.36 -5.58 7.95
C LEU A 228 2.49 -4.70 6.70
N GLU A 229 1.75 -5.00 5.66
CA GLU A 229 1.61 -4.16 4.47
C GLU A 229 0.17 -3.68 4.35
N ILE A 230 -0.02 -2.35 4.26
CA ILE A 230 -1.32 -1.68 4.20
C ILE A 230 -1.50 -1.11 2.80
N ARG A 231 -2.53 -1.55 2.10
CA ARG A 231 -2.90 -1.14 0.73
C ARG A 231 -4.32 -0.58 0.64
N ASP A 232 -5.07 -0.64 1.71
CA ASP A 232 -6.46 -0.21 1.81
C ASP A 232 -6.63 1.31 1.97
N VAL A 233 -5.56 2.02 2.27
CA VAL A 233 -5.60 3.47 2.45
C VAL A 233 -5.46 4.19 1.11
N VAL A 234 -6.48 4.96 0.76
CA VAL A 234 -6.50 5.82 -0.43
C VAL A 234 -6.51 7.27 0.03
N PRO A 235 -5.39 8.02 -0.12
CA PRO A 235 -5.36 9.42 0.26
C PRO A 235 -6.31 10.26 -0.59
N GLU A 236 -7.11 11.09 0.06
CA GLU A 236 -7.98 12.04 -0.59
C GLU A 236 -7.39 13.45 -0.53
N PHE A 237 -7.12 14.03 -1.69
CA PHE A 237 -6.66 15.40 -1.80
C PHE A 237 -7.73 16.28 -2.43
N GLU A 238 -7.94 17.48 -1.88
CA GLU A 238 -8.82 18.45 -2.51
C GLU A 238 -8.35 18.78 -3.93
N VAL A 239 -9.16 18.41 -4.88
CA VAL A 239 -8.98 18.83 -6.26
C VAL A 239 -9.47 20.25 -6.35
N LYS A 240 -8.57 21.24 -6.45
CA LYS A 240 -8.99 22.59 -6.82
C LYS A 240 -9.75 22.49 -8.14
N PRO A 241 -11.01 22.94 -8.19
CA PRO A 241 -11.77 22.90 -9.42
C PRO A 241 -10.96 23.59 -10.51
N TRP A 242 -10.86 22.95 -11.67
CA TRP A 242 -10.21 23.55 -12.83
C TRP A 242 -10.94 24.87 -13.14
N ARG A 243 -10.30 25.98 -12.87
CA ARG A 243 -10.81 27.27 -13.33
C ARG A 243 -10.62 27.28 -14.83
N GLY A 244 -11.68 26.94 -15.54
CA GLY A 244 -11.73 27.12 -16.99
C GLY A 244 -11.18 28.50 -17.30
N ALA A 245 -10.33 28.61 -18.30
CA ALA A 245 -9.91 29.88 -18.85
C ALA A 245 -11.18 30.66 -19.11
N GLY A 246 -11.34 31.77 -18.40
CA GLY A 246 -12.49 32.62 -18.54
C GLY A 246 -12.63 32.96 -20.02
N THR A 247 -13.81 32.70 -20.54
CA THR A 247 -14.24 33.27 -21.80
C THR A 247 -14.09 34.77 -21.66
N ALA A 248 -13.02 35.32 -22.26
CA ALA A 248 -12.97 36.73 -22.52
C ALA A 248 -14.07 37.01 -23.58
N ILE A 249 -15.08 37.77 -23.17
CA ILE A 249 -16.04 38.42 -24.07
C ILE A 249 -15.36 39.63 -24.67
#